data_2579c03b699b119cf8548d7e01e035d3
#
_entry.id   2579c03b699b119cf8548d7e01e035d3
#
_cell.length_a   1.000
_cell.length_b   1.000
_cell.length_c   1.000
_cell.angle_alpha   90.00
_cell.angle_beta   90.00
_cell.angle_gamma   90.00
#
_symmetry.space_group_name_H-M   'P 1'
#
loop_
_entity.id
_entity.type
_entity.pdbx_description
1 polymer ?
#
loop_
_entity_poly.entity_id
_entity_poly.type
_entity_poly.pdbx_seq_one_letter_code
_entity_poly.pdbx_strand_id
1 'polypeptide(L)'
;MKITAVEARWLHVPIPPEGQHVSDFGLTTSFDAVLVRIETESGLVGHGEAKAHVGSASDGRALAAMINEELGPKLLGEDARDITRVWESVYSGTRAHFALSRGHAFPILGRRGLTISALSGIDIALWDLLGQHLDVPVWRLLGGRAHASLPAYASGGWAPAETIGEQLMGYVEKGGFKAVKMRVGVADGEVRHSAKRVQAARRALGEDIDLMVDAHGTMGVAEAKRFCRLVEDCNLTWFEEPVSGDDKRGMAEVRAATDIPIAAGENEYTRFDFHELAQHRAVDIFQPDLAICGGITEATRIAALADTYQLRLAPHLWGGALMFAAGLHLCIAAPAAFILEYSLGANPLLRELAQTAFTLEDGRIAAPDAPGLGVTIDQGFVERYTA
;
A
#
# COMPACT_ATOMS: atom_id res chain seq x y z
N MET A 1 18.11 -19.06 13.50
CA MET A 1 18.38 -17.66 13.11
C MET A 1 17.71 -16.75 14.14
N LYS A 2 18.36 -16.63 15.33
CA LYS A 2 17.78 -15.88 16.43
C LYS A 2 17.90 -14.37 16.21
N ILE A 3 16.84 -13.64 16.53
CA ILE A 3 16.79 -12.18 16.49
C ILE A 3 17.63 -11.63 17.66
N THR A 4 18.58 -10.75 17.38
CA THR A 4 19.46 -10.11 18.36
C THR A 4 19.16 -8.62 18.55
N ALA A 5 18.57 -7.96 17.56
CA ALA A 5 18.14 -6.57 17.65
C ALA A 5 16.91 -6.31 16.78
N VAL A 6 16.07 -5.40 17.26
CA VAL A 6 14.94 -4.82 16.51
C VAL A 6 14.99 -3.32 16.74
N GLU A 7 15.07 -2.55 15.66
CA GLU A 7 15.16 -1.09 15.72
C GLU A 7 14.16 -0.49 14.71
N ALA A 8 13.48 0.56 15.12
CA ALA A 8 12.60 1.33 14.26
C ALA A 8 13.01 2.81 14.31
N ARG A 9 13.13 3.43 13.13
CA ARG A 9 13.45 4.84 12.96
C ARG A 9 12.38 5.53 12.15
N TRP A 10 11.84 6.63 12.66
CA TRP A 10 10.99 7.49 11.87
C TRP A 10 11.85 8.33 10.92
N LEU A 11 11.61 8.15 9.62
CA LEU A 11 12.21 8.95 8.56
C LEU A 11 11.24 10.07 8.20
N HIS A 12 11.68 11.31 8.42
CA HIS A 12 10.95 12.52 8.06
C HIS A 12 11.70 13.23 6.94
N VAL A 13 11.15 13.22 5.73
CA VAL A 13 11.79 13.79 4.54
C VAL A 13 11.01 15.00 4.06
N PRO A 14 11.45 16.23 4.36
CA PRO A 14 10.82 17.46 3.89
C PRO A 14 10.82 17.54 2.37
N ILE A 15 9.73 18.03 1.79
CA ILE A 15 9.60 18.30 0.36
C ILE A 15 9.92 19.77 0.11
N PRO A 16 10.85 20.11 -0.79
CA PRO A 16 11.10 21.49 -1.16
C PRO A 16 9.83 22.13 -1.77
N PRO A 17 9.67 23.47 -1.64
CA PRO A 17 8.44 24.17 -2.02
C PRO A 17 7.93 23.85 -3.44
N GLU A 18 8.84 23.68 -4.38
CA GLU A 18 8.53 23.37 -5.80
C GLU A 18 7.98 21.95 -6.02
N GLY A 19 8.19 21.04 -5.06
CA GLY A 19 7.67 19.66 -5.08
C GLY A 19 6.39 19.48 -4.27
N GLN A 20 6.00 20.50 -3.48
CA GLN A 20 4.80 20.45 -2.66
C GLN A 20 3.53 20.51 -3.52
N HIS A 21 2.50 19.83 -3.08
CA HIS A 21 1.20 19.84 -3.75
C HIS A 21 0.07 19.78 -2.72
N VAL A 22 -1.11 20.22 -3.13
CA VAL A 22 -2.33 20.11 -2.32
C VAL A 22 -3.08 18.86 -2.75
N SER A 23 -3.38 18.01 -1.79
CA SER A 23 -4.24 16.83 -1.96
C SER A 23 -5.50 16.98 -1.10
N ASP A 24 -6.34 15.95 -1.05
CA ASP A 24 -7.50 15.90 -0.16
C ASP A 24 -7.11 15.91 1.33
N PHE A 25 -5.84 15.58 1.64
CA PHE A 25 -5.26 15.67 2.99
C PHE A 25 -4.63 17.05 3.29
N GLY A 26 -4.78 18.02 2.40
CA GLY A 26 -4.18 19.35 2.52
C GLY A 26 -2.81 19.46 1.85
N LEU A 27 -1.99 20.42 2.30
CA LEU A 27 -0.67 20.66 1.74
C LEU A 27 0.30 19.57 2.17
N THR A 28 0.85 18.84 1.21
CA THR A 28 1.89 17.83 1.43
C THR A 28 3.26 18.50 1.52
N THR A 29 3.87 18.48 2.71
CA THR A 29 5.14 19.13 3.01
C THR A 29 6.28 18.16 3.32
N SER A 30 5.97 16.88 3.51
CA SER A 30 6.95 15.83 3.77
C SER A 30 6.48 14.48 3.23
N PHE A 31 7.42 13.55 3.09
CA PHE A 31 7.15 12.11 3.03
C PHE A 31 7.70 11.46 4.29
N ASP A 32 6.89 10.61 4.91
CA ASP A 32 7.19 10.00 6.18
C ASP A 32 6.98 8.48 6.15
N ALA A 33 7.88 7.75 6.77
CA ALA A 33 7.75 6.31 7.01
C ALA A 33 8.53 5.90 8.25
N VAL A 34 8.23 4.75 8.82
CA VAL A 34 9.02 4.12 9.87
C VAL A 34 9.80 2.97 9.27
N LEU A 35 11.12 3.12 9.17
CA LEU A 35 12.05 2.07 8.78
C LEU A 35 12.24 1.10 9.94
N VAL A 36 11.99 -0.19 9.70
CA VAL A 36 12.22 -1.27 10.66
C VAL A 36 13.46 -2.06 10.24
N ARG A 37 14.37 -2.27 11.17
CA ARG A 37 15.59 -3.05 11.00
C ARG A 37 15.60 -4.21 12.03
N ILE A 38 15.77 -5.43 11.53
CA ILE A 38 15.90 -6.63 12.37
C ILE A 38 17.26 -7.27 12.11
N GLU A 39 18.03 -7.52 13.15
CA GLU A 39 19.32 -8.19 13.07
C GLU A 39 19.28 -9.56 13.73
N THR A 40 20.02 -10.51 13.20
CA THR A 40 20.11 -11.88 13.69
C THR A 40 21.52 -12.21 14.19
N GLU A 41 21.65 -13.29 14.97
CA GLU A 41 22.93 -13.82 15.47
C GLU A 41 23.93 -14.17 14.36
N SER A 42 23.46 -14.40 13.14
CA SER A 42 24.31 -14.65 11.97
C SER A 42 24.84 -13.38 11.30
N GLY A 43 24.43 -12.20 11.77
CA GLY A 43 24.78 -10.90 11.19
C GLY A 43 23.92 -10.50 9.99
N LEU A 44 22.92 -11.33 9.59
CA LEU A 44 21.96 -10.93 8.58
C LEU A 44 21.06 -9.82 9.12
N VAL A 45 20.73 -8.85 8.25
CA VAL A 45 19.87 -7.71 8.55
C VAL A 45 18.75 -7.66 7.54
N GLY A 46 17.52 -7.68 8.02
CA GLY A 46 16.34 -7.45 7.20
C GLY A 46 15.74 -6.07 7.46
N HIS A 47 15.13 -5.52 6.43
CA HIS A 47 14.51 -4.21 6.49
C HIS A 47 13.02 -4.29 6.12
N GLY A 48 12.23 -3.48 6.80
CA GLY A 48 10.80 -3.34 6.53
C GLY A 48 10.35 -1.90 6.69
N GLU A 49 9.14 -1.63 6.27
CA GLU A 49 8.53 -0.31 6.31
C GLU A 49 7.15 -0.37 6.94
N ALA A 50 6.87 0.56 7.83
CA ALA A 50 5.57 0.76 8.45
C ALA A 50 5.11 2.21 8.28
N LYS A 51 3.78 2.41 8.19
CA LYS A 51 3.17 3.74 8.11
C LYS A 51 2.14 3.92 9.22
N ALA A 52 2.10 5.10 9.83
CA ALA A 52 1.13 5.39 10.88
C ALA A 52 -0.31 5.51 10.32
N HIS A 53 -0.43 6.01 9.10
CA HIS A 53 -1.68 6.10 8.31
C HIS A 53 -1.33 6.28 6.82
N VAL A 54 -2.32 6.25 5.95
CA VAL A 54 -2.18 6.55 4.52
C VAL A 54 -1.78 8.02 4.28
N GLY A 55 -1.41 8.33 3.05
CA GLY A 55 -0.91 9.66 2.67
C GLY A 55 0.60 9.79 2.82
N SER A 56 1.12 10.99 2.54
CA SER A 56 2.57 11.25 2.48
C SER A 56 3.15 11.63 3.83
N ALA A 57 2.56 12.63 4.49
CA ALA A 57 3.04 13.17 5.76
C ALA A 57 2.39 12.46 6.95
N SER A 58 3.19 11.94 7.87
CA SER A 58 2.70 11.34 9.10
C SER A 58 3.72 11.42 10.24
N ASP A 59 3.25 11.64 11.47
CA ASP A 59 4.09 11.53 12.65
C ASP A 59 4.34 10.05 13.02
N GLY A 60 5.52 9.57 12.73
CA GLY A 60 5.92 8.18 12.97
C GLY A 60 6.42 7.88 14.38
N ARG A 61 6.53 8.87 15.30
CA ARG A 61 7.13 8.70 16.63
C ARG A 61 6.43 7.63 17.46
N ALA A 62 5.11 7.65 17.53
CA ALA A 62 4.34 6.67 18.29
C ALA A 62 4.50 5.25 17.72
N LEU A 63 4.58 5.13 16.40
CA LEU A 63 4.77 3.86 15.71
C LEU A 63 6.19 3.32 15.95
N ALA A 64 7.22 4.15 15.83
CA ALA A 64 8.60 3.78 16.13
C ALA A 64 8.78 3.39 17.60
N ALA A 65 8.22 4.16 18.54
CA ALA A 65 8.24 3.84 19.97
C ALA A 65 7.53 2.50 20.26
N MET A 66 6.40 2.22 19.66
CA MET A 66 5.70 0.93 19.81
C MET A 66 6.58 -0.24 19.38
N ILE A 67 7.31 -0.10 18.27
CA ILE A 67 8.23 -1.15 17.81
C ILE A 67 9.41 -1.26 18.76
N ASN A 68 10.06 -0.16 19.11
CA ASN A 68 11.29 -0.17 19.92
C ASN A 68 11.06 -0.60 21.36
N GLU A 69 9.95 -0.17 21.99
CA GLU A 69 9.74 -0.31 23.43
C GLU A 69 8.76 -1.42 23.80
N GLU A 70 7.80 -1.75 22.92
CA GLU A 70 6.81 -2.78 23.22
C GLU A 70 7.01 -4.07 22.45
N LEU A 71 7.12 -4.00 21.10
CA LEU A 71 7.09 -5.19 20.26
C LEU A 71 8.46 -5.80 20.09
N GLY A 72 9.47 -5.01 19.76
CA GLY A 72 10.84 -5.47 19.50
C GLY A 72 11.45 -6.28 20.66
N PRO A 73 11.36 -5.83 21.92
CA PRO A 73 11.86 -6.59 23.06
C PRO A 73 11.27 -8.01 23.19
N LYS A 74 10.03 -8.21 22.73
CA LYS A 74 9.36 -9.53 22.74
C LYS A 74 9.87 -10.47 21.65
N LEU A 75 10.53 -9.95 20.64
CA LEU A 75 11.06 -10.72 19.51
C LEU A 75 12.51 -11.16 19.73
N LEU A 76 13.22 -10.59 20.72
CA LEU A 76 14.60 -10.97 21.01
C LEU A 76 14.71 -12.43 21.39
N GLY A 77 15.61 -13.16 20.73
CA GLY A 77 15.81 -14.61 20.92
C GLY A 77 14.84 -15.50 20.17
N GLU A 78 13.77 -14.95 19.55
CA GLU A 78 12.88 -15.67 18.66
C GLU A 78 13.59 -16.06 17.35
N ASP A 79 13.12 -17.12 16.70
CA ASP A 79 13.67 -17.49 15.39
C ASP A 79 13.00 -16.67 14.28
N ALA A 80 13.76 -15.85 13.57
CA ALA A 80 13.27 -15.01 12.50
C ALA A 80 12.64 -15.77 11.32
N ARG A 81 12.86 -17.10 11.22
CA ARG A 81 12.26 -17.96 10.19
C ARG A 81 10.81 -18.36 10.55
N ASP A 82 10.42 -18.26 11.82
CA ASP A 82 9.07 -18.60 12.29
C ASP A 82 8.10 -17.44 12.11
N ILE A 83 8.04 -16.86 10.90
CA ILE A 83 7.30 -15.61 10.60
C ILE A 83 5.85 -15.68 11.08
N THR A 84 5.14 -16.75 10.75
CA THR A 84 3.73 -16.92 11.18
C THR A 84 3.59 -16.91 12.69
N ARG A 85 4.51 -17.57 13.42
CA ARG A 85 4.48 -17.60 14.88
C ARG A 85 4.75 -16.21 15.47
N VAL A 86 5.71 -15.50 14.95
CA VAL A 86 6.01 -14.11 15.35
C VAL A 86 4.80 -13.22 15.06
N TRP A 87 4.24 -13.31 13.86
CA TRP A 87 3.06 -12.55 13.45
C TRP A 87 1.89 -12.75 14.41
N GLU A 88 1.52 -14.01 14.67
CA GLU A 88 0.41 -14.34 15.56
C GLU A 88 0.69 -13.91 17.01
N SER A 89 1.94 -13.98 17.46
CA SER A 89 2.32 -13.55 18.81
C SER A 89 2.17 -12.04 19.02
N VAL A 90 2.55 -11.24 18.02
CA VAL A 90 2.36 -9.79 18.04
C VAL A 90 0.88 -9.43 17.93
N TYR A 91 0.17 -10.05 17.00
CA TYR A 91 -1.24 -9.80 16.73
C TYR A 91 -2.14 -10.12 17.92
N SER A 92 -1.95 -11.30 18.53
CA SER A 92 -2.80 -11.81 19.63
C SER A 92 -2.25 -11.47 21.02
N GLY A 93 -0.99 -11.07 21.12
CA GLY A 93 -0.29 -10.83 22.37
C GLY A 93 0.02 -12.12 23.14
N THR A 94 0.74 -12.00 24.26
CA THR A 94 1.24 -13.14 25.04
C THR A 94 0.14 -13.99 25.66
N ARG A 95 -1.04 -13.43 25.92
CA ARG A 95 -2.18 -14.17 26.49
C ARG A 95 -2.76 -15.21 25.53
N ALA A 96 -2.66 -14.97 24.23
CA ALA A 96 -3.14 -15.92 23.22
C ALA A 96 -2.39 -17.24 23.29
N HIS A 97 -1.07 -17.23 23.47
CA HIS A 97 -0.27 -18.46 23.58
C HIS A 97 -0.72 -19.34 24.75
N PHE A 98 -1.09 -18.74 25.88
CA PHE A 98 -1.61 -19.48 27.02
C PHE A 98 -2.94 -20.18 26.70
N ALA A 99 -3.85 -19.52 26.01
CA ALA A 99 -5.12 -20.11 25.60
C ALA A 99 -4.93 -21.17 24.51
N LEU A 100 -4.16 -20.85 23.45
CA LEU A 100 -3.87 -21.75 22.34
C LEU A 100 -3.18 -23.06 22.80
N SER A 101 -2.22 -22.96 23.74
CA SER A 101 -1.53 -24.12 24.29
C SER A 101 -2.47 -25.08 25.03
N ARG A 102 -3.69 -24.65 25.34
CA ARG A 102 -4.76 -25.42 25.99
C ARG A 102 -5.92 -25.76 25.06
N GLY A 103 -5.74 -25.54 23.75
CA GLY A 103 -6.76 -25.83 22.74
C GLY A 103 -7.92 -24.85 22.69
N HIS A 104 -7.77 -23.66 23.26
CA HIS A 104 -8.80 -22.62 23.23
C HIS A 104 -8.45 -21.52 22.23
N ALA A 105 -9.44 -21.07 21.46
CA ALA A 105 -9.32 -19.83 20.72
C ALA A 105 -9.25 -18.64 21.69
N PHE A 106 -8.41 -17.64 21.36
CA PHE A 106 -8.28 -16.47 22.18
C PHE A 106 -8.85 -15.24 21.45
N PRO A 107 -9.78 -14.49 22.06
CA PRO A 107 -10.31 -13.30 21.44
C PRO A 107 -9.23 -12.22 21.34
N ILE A 108 -9.21 -11.52 20.21
CA ILE A 108 -8.32 -10.38 19.99
C ILE A 108 -8.66 -9.28 20.99
N LEU A 109 -7.64 -8.71 21.59
CA LEU A 109 -7.79 -7.65 22.60
C LEU A 109 -7.96 -6.26 21.98
N GLY A 110 -8.67 -6.15 20.85
CA GLY A 110 -8.97 -4.86 20.19
C GLY A 110 -7.77 -4.18 19.54
N ARG A 111 -6.69 -4.92 19.26
CA ARG A 111 -5.51 -4.35 18.59
C ARG A 111 -5.81 -4.14 17.10
N ARG A 112 -5.83 -2.89 16.70
CA ARG A 112 -6.00 -2.40 15.33
C ARG A 112 -5.11 -1.17 15.14
N GLY A 113 -5.16 -0.54 13.99
CA GLY A 113 -4.43 0.69 13.71
C GLY A 113 -2.92 0.52 13.88
N LEU A 114 -2.29 1.38 14.65
CA LEU A 114 -0.83 1.44 14.81
C LEU A 114 -0.17 0.10 15.16
N THR A 115 -0.83 -0.78 15.92
CA THR A 115 -0.26 -2.10 16.24
C THR A 115 -0.12 -2.96 14.98
N ILE A 116 -1.09 -2.93 14.07
CA ILE A 116 -1.02 -3.69 12.82
C ILE A 116 -0.02 -3.05 11.86
N SER A 117 0.04 -1.71 11.82
CA SER A 117 1.08 -1.01 11.06
C SER A 117 2.49 -1.37 11.56
N ALA A 118 2.70 -1.40 12.88
CA ALA A 118 3.97 -1.83 13.46
C ALA A 118 4.32 -3.28 13.09
N LEU A 119 3.33 -4.17 13.15
CA LEU A 119 3.46 -5.56 12.72
C LEU A 119 3.80 -5.66 11.24
N SER A 120 3.25 -4.77 10.39
CA SER A 120 3.55 -4.73 8.95
C SER A 120 5.05 -4.56 8.70
N GLY A 121 5.66 -3.55 9.32
CA GLY A 121 7.09 -3.30 9.16
C GLY A 121 7.97 -4.45 9.69
N ILE A 122 7.60 -5.03 10.83
CA ILE A 122 8.28 -6.22 11.39
C ILE A 122 8.16 -7.41 10.42
N ASP A 123 6.98 -7.67 9.91
CA ASP A 123 6.70 -8.79 9.01
C ASP A 123 7.48 -8.67 7.69
N ILE A 124 7.48 -7.49 7.08
CA ILE A 124 8.24 -7.20 5.86
C ILE A 124 9.73 -7.47 6.09
N ALA A 125 10.29 -7.01 7.23
CA ALA A 125 11.70 -7.25 7.58
C ALA A 125 12.01 -8.74 7.79
N LEU A 126 11.09 -9.51 8.36
CA LEU A 126 11.27 -10.97 8.53
C LEU A 126 11.25 -11.71 7.20
N TRP A 127 10.38 -11.33 6.26
CA TRP A 127 10.36 -11.89 4.91
C TRP A 127 11.64 -11.55 4.13
N ASP A 128 12.16 -10.33 4.30
CA ASP A 128 13.45 -9.92 3.73
C ASP A 128 14.59 -10.80 4.28
N LEU A 129 14.66 -10.97 5.61
CA LEU A 129 15.63 -11.88 6.26
C LEU A 129 15.54 -13.33 5.75
N LEU A 130 14.32 -13.86 5.63
CA LEU A 130 14.12 -15.23 5.18
C LEU A 130 14.61 -15.41 3.74
N GLY A 131 14.31 -14.45 2.86
CA GLY A 131 14.77 -14.47 1.47
C GLY A 131 16.29 -14.39 1.37
N GLN A 132 16.93 -13.49 2.15
CA GLN A 132 18.40 -13.40 2.24
C GLN A 132 19.03 -14.70 2.77
N HIS A 133 18.45 -15.29 3.83
CA HIS A 133 18.96 -16.53 4.42
C HIS A 133 18.92 -17.71 3.46
N LEU A 134 17.89 -17.80 2.63
CA LEU A 134 17.71 -18.88 1.66
C LEU A 134 18.29 -18.55 0.28
N ASP A 135 18.88 -17.36 0.11
CA ASP A 135 19.43 -16.85 -1.15
C ASP A 135 18.41 -16.86 -2.31
N VAL A 136 17.17 -16.44 -1.99
CA VAL A 136 16.08 -16.33 -2.98
C VAL A 136 15.26 -15.04 -2.79
N PRO A 137 14.66 -14.50 -3.86
CA PRO A 137 13.75 -13.37 -3.74
C PRO A 137 12.44 -13.76 -3.05
N VAL A 138 11.79 -12.80 -2.37
CA VAL A 138 10.55 -13.03 -1.60
C VAL A 138 9.44 -13.63 -2.48
N TRP A 139 9.26 -13.18 -3.73
CA TRP A 139 8.23 -13.75 -4.61
C TRP A 139 8.36 -15.26 -4.81
N ARG A 140 9.58 -15.81 -4.74
CA ARG A 140 9.82 -17.27 -4.83
C ARG A 140 9.33 -18.00 -3.59
N LEU A 141 9.46 -17.39 -2.42
CA LEU A 141 8.94 -17.93 -1.15
C LEU A 141 7.40 -17.90 -1.09
N LEU A 142 6.78 -16.97 -1.83
CA LEU A 142 5.33 -16.85 -1.93
C LEU A 142 4.68 -17.83 -2.92
N GLY A 143 5.45 -18.76 -3.48
CA GLY A 143 4.96 -19.79 -4.40
C GLY A 143 5.47 -19.66 -5.84
N GLY A 144 6.27 -18.65 -6.13
CA GLY A 144 6.81 -18.40 -7.48
C GLY A 144 6.02 -17.35 -8.24
N ARG A 145 6.37 -17.15 -9.51
CA ARG A 145 5.76 -16.15 -10.37
C ARG A 145 4.44 -16.61 -10.95
N ALA A 146 3.33 -15.94 -10.59
CA ALA A 146 2.08 -15.97 -11.37
C ALA A 146 2.20 -15.05 -12.60
N HIS A 147 2.99 -13.96 -12.46
CA HIS A 147 3.22 -12.98 -13.52
C HIS A 147 4.72 -12.76 -13.73
N ALA A 148 5.18 -12.71 -14.97
CA ALA A 148 6.58 -12.38 -15.29
C ALA A 148 6.88 -10.90 -14.99
N SER A 149 5.91 -10.02 -15.30
CA SER A 149 5.87 -8.60 -14.98
C SER A 149 4.42 -8.14 -14.94
N LEU A 150 4.15 -7.01 -14.30
CA LEU A 150 2.81 -6.41 -14.27
C LEU A 150 2.80 -5.05 -14.97
N PRO A 151 1.69 -4.67 -15.63
CA PRO A 151 1.51 -3.28 -16.03
C PRO A 151 1.48 -2.41 -14.78
N ALA A 152 2.00 -1.18 -14.89
CA ALA A 152 1.92 -0.18 -13.86
C ALA A 152 1.00 0.96 -14.30
N TYR A 153 0.29 1.57 -13.35
CA TYR A 153 -0.41 2.81 -13.60
C TYR A 153 0.29 4.00 -12.94
N ALA A 154 0.29 5.13 -13.63
CA ALA A 154 0.80 6.38 -13.10
C ALA A 154 -0.18 6.97 -12.09
N SER A 155 0.20 7.05 -10.81
CA SER A 155 -0.62 7.62 -9.74
C SER A 155 -0.21 9.05 -9.43
N GLY A 156 -1.19 9.97 -9.51
CA GLY A 156 -0.99 11.41 -9.33
C GLY A 156 -2.24 12.19 -9.75
N GLY A 157 -2.10 13.25 -10.57
CA GLY A 157 -3.23 13.91 -11.21
C GLY A 157 -4.01 14.88 -10.33
N TRP A 158 -3.35 15.97 -9.93
CA TRP A 158 -3.96 17.05 -9.10
C TRP A 158 -4.29 18.33 -9.89
N ALA A 159 -3.91 18.43 -11.16
CA ALA A 159 -4.09 19.65 -11.95
C ALA A 159 -5.59 20.00 -12.13
N PRO A 160 -5.92 21.29 -12.31
CA PRO A 160 -7.28 21.73 -12.62
C PRO A 160 -7.75 21.25 -14.00
N ALA A 161 -9.04 21.40 -14.30
CA ALA A 161 -9.66 20.87 -15.53
C ALA A 161 -8.98 21.35 -16.82
N GLU A 162 -8.42 22.55 -16.79
CA GLU A 162 -7.75 23.19 -17.95
C GLU A 162 -6.44 22.50 -18.32
N THR A 163 -5.73 21.92 -17.35
CA THR A 163 -4.38 21.38 -17.53
C THR A 163 -4.24 19.90 -17.11
N ILE A 164 -5.30 19.28 -16.56
CA ILE A 164 -5.25 17.87 -16.15
C ILE A 164 -4.88 16.93 -17.30
N GLY A 165 -5.40 17.21 -18.50
CA GLY A 165 -5.09 16.42 -19.69
C GLY A 165 -3.60 16.47 -20.04
N GLU A 166 -2.97 17.65 -20.00
CA GLU A 166 -1.54 17.82 -20.24
C GLU A 166 -0.71 17.08 -19.17
N GLN A 167 -1.09 17.22 -17.88
CA GLN A 167 -0.41 16.54 -16.80
C GLN A 167 -0.42 15.02 -16.97
N LEU A 168 -1.59 14.41 -17.25
CA LEU A 168 -1.72 12.97 -17.37
C LEU A 168 -1.07 12.42 -18.64
N MET A 169 -1.15 13.15 -19.76
CA MET A 169 -0.42 12.79 -20.99
C MET A 169 1.09 12.84 -20.77
N GLY A 170 1.60 13.82 -20.02
CA GLY A 170 3.01 13.87 -19.63
C GLY A 170 3.46 12.64 -18.84
N TYR A 171 2.58 12.04 -18.03
CA TYR A 171 2.87 10.76 -17.35
C TYR A 171 2.97 9.59 -18.34
N VAL A 172 1.99 9.51 -19.25
CA VAL A 172 1.97 8.47 -20.31
C VAL A 172 3.24 8.51 -21.14
N GLU A 173 3.63 9.70 -21.63
CA GLU A 173 4.79 9.88 -22.49
C GLU A 173 6.12 9.59 -21.77
N LYS A 174 6.24 10.03 -20.52
CA LYS A 174 7.48 9.86 -19.74
C LYS A 174 7.75 8.43 -19.31
N GLY A 175 6.70 7.67 -18.98
CA GLY A 175 6.83 6.32 -18.39
C GLY A 175 6.31 5.18 -19.26
N GLY A 176 5.74 5.47 -20.44
CA GLY A 176 5.11 4.45 -21.27
C GLY A 176 3.85 3.83 -20.65
N PHE A 177 3.25 4.52 -19.66
CA PHE A 177 2.05 4.02 -18.98
C PHE A 177 0.86 3.88 -19.91
N LYS A 178 0.09 2.82 -19.72
CA LYS A 178 -1.21 2.60 -20.39
C LYS A 178 -2.39 2.84 -19.45
N ALA A 179 -2.12 3.29 -18.24
CA ALA A 179 -3.11 3.53 -17.22
C ALA A 179 -2.66 4.71 -16.32
N VAL A 180 -3.59 5.56 -15.93
CA VAL A 180 -3.35 6.71 -15.06
C VAL A 180 -4.45 6.84 -14.02
N LYS A 181 -4.09 7.25 -12.79
CA LYS A 181 -5.03 7.57 -11.71
C LYS A 181 -4.93 9.04 -11.35
N MET A 182 -6.10 9.71 -11.23
CA MET A 182 -6.19 11.09 -10.81
C MET A 182 -7.05 11.23 -9.55
N ARG A 183 -6.80 12.28 -8.79
CA ARG A 183 -7.56 12.60 -7.59
C ARG A 183 -8.84 13.36 -7.92
N VAL A 184 -9.93 13.03 -7.20
CA VAL A 184 -11.22 13.73 -7.22
C VAL A 184 -11.71 13.87 -5.79
N GLY A 185 -12.68 14.74 -5.51
CA GLY A 185 -13.27 14.81 -4.19
C GLY A 185 -13.22 16.20 -3.55
N VAL A 186 -12.88 16.25 -2.27
CA VAL A 186 -13.04 17.48 -1.46
C VAL A 186 -12.21 18.67 -1.98
N ALA A 187 -11.04 18.42 -2.56
CA ALA A 187 -10.22 19.49 -3.12
C ALA A 187 -10.88 20.21 -4.32
N ASP A 188 -11.82 19.54 -5.01
CA ASP A 188 -12.61 20.12 -6.10
C ASP A 188 -13.80 20.95 -5.61
N GLY A 189 -14.18 20.81 -4.34
CA GLY A 189 -15.32 21.47 -3.70
C GLY A 189 -16.66 20.82 -4.04
N GLU A 190 -17.04 20.81 -5.31
CA GLU A 190 -18.31 20.21 -5.75
C GLU A 190 -18.08 19.04 -6.71
N VAL A 191 -18.89 18.01 -6.60
CA VAL A 191 -18.90 16.82 -7.46
C VAL A 191 -18.90 17.14 -8.97
N ARG A 192 -19.56 18.24 -9.37
CA ARG A 192 -19.54 18.69 -10.77
C ARG A 192 -18.17 19.16 -11.25
N HIS A 193 -17.32 19.68 -10.36
CA HIS A 193 -15.97 20.08 -10.71
C HIS A 193 -15.07 18.84 -10.86
N SER A 194 -15.18 17.86 -9.97
CA SER A 194 -14.53 16.56 -10.14
C SER A 194 -14.90 15.94 -11.49
N ALA A 195 -16.20 15.89 -11.82
CA ALA A 195 -16.67 15.32 -13.09
C ALA A 195 -16.10 16.08 -14.32
N LYS A 196 -16.04 17.41 -14.27
CA LYS A 196 -15.43 18.21 -15.36
C LYS A 196 -13.95 17.88 -15.56
N ARG A 197 -13.19 17.68 -14.46
CA ARG A 197 -11.78 17.28 -14.53
C ARG A 197 -11.63 15.92 -15.16
N VAL A 198 -12.45 14.94 -14.76
CA VAL A 198 -12.46 13.59 -15.34
C VAL A 198 -12.79 13.60 -16.84
N GLN A 199 -13.82 14.36 -17.22
CA GLN A 199 -14.20 14.53 -18.65
C GLN A 199 -13.09 15.19 -19.46
N ALA A 200 -12.37 16.17 -18.88
CA ALA A 200 -11.22 16.80 -19.52
C ALA A 200 -10.05 15.82 -19.68
N ALA A 201 -9.77 15.02 -18.63
CA ALA A 201 -8.78 13.97 -18.67
C ALA A 201 -9.09 12.92 -19.75
N ARG A 202 -10.33 12.39 -19.80
CA ARG A 202 -10.73 11.41 -20.80
C ARG A 202 -10.60 11.93 -22.23
N ARG A 203 -11.00 13.17 -22.47
CA ARG A 203 -10.84 13.79 -23.82
C ARG A 203 -9.37 13.87 -24.26
N ALA A 204 -8.46 14.13 -23.31
CA ALA A 204 -7.02 14.25 -23.64
C ALA A 204 -6.36 12.89 -23.82
N LEU A 205 -6.71 11.90 -22.99
CA LEU A 205 -6.12 10.56 -22.99
C LEU A 205 -6.63 9.68 -24.15
N GLY A 206 -7.81 10.00 -24.72
CA GLY A 206 -8.50 9.10 -25.69
C GLY A 206 -9.01 7.83 -25.00
N GLU A 207 -9.38 6.82 -25.76
CA GLU A 207 -9.97 5.57 -25.26
C GLU A 207 -8.91 4.48 -24.95
N ASP A 208 -7.68 4.63 -25.45
CA ASP A 208 -6.64 3.61 -25.36
C ASP A 208 -5.87 3.64 -24.00
N ILE A 209 -6.11 4.65 -23.18
CA ILE A 209 -5.48 4.80 -21.87
C ILE A 209 -6.52 4.57 -20.77
N ASP A 210 -6.27 3.60 -19.91
CA ASP A 210 -7.10 3.35 -18.74
C ASP A 210 -7.08 4.55 -17.78
N LEU A 211 -8.25 5.00 -17.36
CA LEU A 211 -8.41 6.12 -16.44
C LEU A 211 -9.07 5.68 -15.15
N MET A 212 -8.42 5.91 -14.04
CA MET A 212 -8.92 5.67 -12.69
C MET A 212 -9.08 6.97 -11.93
N VAL A 213 -9.98 6.98 -10.97
CA VAL A 213 -10.19 8.11 -10.07
C VAL A 213 -10.19 7.67 -8.62
N ASP A 214 -9.77 8.56 -7.73
CA ASP A 214 -9.66 8.31 -6.31
C ASP A 214 -10.19 9.51 -5.51
N ALA A 215 -11.14 9.24 -4.60
CA ALA A 215 -11.78 10.26 -3.77
C ALA A 215 -11.35 10.22 -2.29
N HIS A 216 -10.45 9.30 -1.90
CA HIS A 216 -9.97 9.16 -0.51
C HIS A 216 -11.11 9.19 0.53
N GLY A 217 -12.25 8.55 0.23
CA GLY A 217 -13.39 8.49 1.15
C GLY A 217 -14.10 9.82 1.44
N THR A 218 -13.84 10.87 0.66
CA THR A 218 -14.29 12.24 0.98
C THR A 218 -15.71 12.56 0.52
N MET A 219 -16.37 11.69 -0.26
CA MET A 219 -17.75 11.91 -0.70
C MET A 219 -18.75 11.20 0.21
N GLY A 220 -19.95 11.78 0.32
CA GLY A 220 -21.10 11.05 0.84
C GLY A 220 -21.70 10.11 -0.22
N VAL A 221 -22.49 9.11 0.20
CA VAL A 221 -23.10 8.11 -0.71
C VAL A 221 -23.89 8.77 -1.85
N ALA A 222 -24.69 9.80 -1.55
CA ALA A 222 -25.48 10.52 -2.56
C ALA A 222 -24.60 11.27 -3.58
N GLU A 223 -23.49 11.84 -3.11
CA GLU A 223 -22.52 12.54 -3.95
C GLU A 223 -21.75 11.58 -4.85
N ALA A 224 -21.27 10.48 -4.29
CA ALA A 224 -20.59 9.43 -5.05
C ALA A 224 -21.49 8.84 -6.16
N LYS A 225 -22.75 8.53 -5.83
CA LYS A 225 -23.75 8.09 -6.83
C LYS A 225 -23.99 9.15 -7.91
N ARG A 226 -24.01 10.43 -7.54
CA ARG A 226 -24.15 11.53 -8.49
C ARG A 226 -22.91 11.67 -9.36
N PHE A 227 -21.73 11.56 -8.78
CA PHE A 227 -20.46 11.55 -9.50
C PHE A 227 -20.45 10.47 -10.58
N CYS A 228 -20.76 9.22 -10.21
CA CYS A 228 -20.80 8.09 -11.16
C CYS A 228 -21.67 8.40 -12.38
N ARG A 229 -22.89 8.96 -12.18
CA ARG A 229 -23.77 9.35 -13.30
C ARG A 229 -23.21 10.47 -14.18
N LEU A 230 -22.41 11.39 -13.61
CA LEU A 230 -21.81 12.49 -14.36
C LEU A 230 -20.62 12.08 -15.22
N VAL A 231 -20.03 10.92 -14.92
CA VAL A 231 -18.82 10.39 -15.59
C VAL A 231 -19.07 9.03 -16.26
N GLU A 232 -20.33 8.58 -16.39
CA GLU A 232 -20.66 7.26 -16.96
C GLU A 232 -20.08 7.06 -18.37
N ASP A 233 -20.03 8.10 -19.18
CA ASP A 233 -19.45 8.07 -20.52
C ASP A 233 -17.92 8.17 -20.54
N CYS A 234 -17.26 8.25 -19.36
CA CYS A 234 -15.80 8.38 -19.27
C CYS A 234 -15.07 7.05 -19.22
N ASN A 235 -15.77 5.91 -19.25
CA ASN A 235 -15.20 4.55 -19.24
C ASN A 235 -14.09 4.41 -18.19
N LEU A 236 -14.41 4.67 -16.89
CA LEU A 236 -13.45 4.58 -15.80
C LEU A 236 -13.12 3.12 -15.49
N THR A 237 -11.83 2.83 -15.33
CA THR A 237 -11.34 1.50 -14.95
C THR A 237 -11.72 1.14 -13.52
N TRP A 238 -11.68 2.12 -12.61
CA TRP A 238 -12.28 2.05 -11.27
C TRP A 238 -12.47 3.43 -10.64
N PHE A 239 -13.32 3.45 -9.62
CA PHE A 239 -13.49 4.54 -8.68
C PHE A 239 -13.02 4.07 -7.30
N GLU A 240 -11.92 4.65 -6.81
CA GLU A 240 -11.27 4.31 -5.55
C GLU A 240 -11.85 5.12 -4.39
N GLU A 241 -12.12 4.45 -3.29
CA GLU A 241 -12.66 5.00 -2.05
C GLU A 241 -13.72 6.09 -2.26
N PRO A 242 -14.87 5.76 -2.89
CA PRO A 242 -15.93 6.76 -3.12
C PRO A 242 -16.47 7.38 -1.84
N VAL A 243 -16.49 6.61 -0.75
CA VAL A 243 -16.97 7.00 0.59
C VAL A 243 -15.99 6.47 1.63
N SER A 244 -16.09 6.99 2.87
CA SER A 244 -15.23 6.54 3.99
C SER A 244 -15.13 5.02 4.08
N GLY A 245 -13.93 4.48 4.33
CA GLY A 245 -13.70 3.06 4.60
C GLY A 245 -14.52 2.52 5.78
N ASP A 246 -14.93 3.36 6.73
CA ASP A 246 -15.82 2.98 7.82
C ASP A 246 -17.25 2.70 7.35
N ASP A 247 -17.69 3.26 6.21
CA ASP A 247 -19.03 3.06 5.63
C ASP A 247 -19.04 2.00 4.51
N LYS A 248 -18.71 0.77 4.85
CA LYS A 248 -18.72 -0.36 3.90
C LYS A 248 -20.10 -0.62 3.29
N ARG A 249 -21.17 -0.30 4.01
CA ARG A 249 -22.55 -0.40 3.49
C ARG A 249 -22.85 0.68 2.47
N GLY A 250 -22.48 1.93 2.77
CA GLY A 250 -22.59 3.02 1.80
C GLY A 250 -21.75 2.79 0.55
N MET A 251 -20.55 2.24 0.71
CA MET A 251 -19.70 1.84 -0.42
C MET A 251 -20.40 0.76 -1.29
N ALA A 252 -21.01 -0.24 -0.67
CA ALA A 252 -21.82 -1.24 -1.36
C ALA A 252 -23.03 -0.64 -2.10
N GLU A 253 -23.67 0.40 -1.52
CA GLU A 253 -24.74 1.12 -2.20
C GLU A 253 -24.24 1.91 -3.42
N VAL A 254 -23.04 2.49 -3.36
CA VAL A 254 -22.42 3.16 -4.52
C VAL A 254 -22.13 2.13 -5.59
N ARG A 255 -21.47 1.02 -5.23
CA ARG A 255 -21.16 -0.07 -6.16
C ARG A 255 -22.41 -0.61 -6.88
N ALA A 256 -23.51 -0.79 -6.16
CA ALA A 256 -24.77 -1.28 -6.75
C ALA A 256 -25.47 -0.28 -7.68
N ALA A 257 -25.04 0.99 -7.67
CA ALA A 257 -25.65 2.07 -8.45
C ALA A 257 -24.85 2.49 -9.69
N THR A 258 -23.76 1.78 -10.02
CA THR A 258 -22.90 2.10 -11.16
C THR A 258 -22.30 0.84 -11.78
N ASP A 259 -21.93 0.91 -13.06
CA ASP A 259 -21.11 -0.09 -13.73
C ASP A 259 -19.60 0.17 -13.58
N ILE A 260 -19.21 1.29 -13.00
CA ILE A 260 -17.80 1.60 -12.69
C ILE A 260 -17.33 0.68 -11.55
N PRO A 261 -16.28 -0.13 -11.74
CA PRO A 261 -15.73 -0.95 -10.66
C PRO A 261 -15.32 -0.10 -9.45
N ILE A 262 -15.58 -0.57 -8.25
CA ILE A 262 -15.18 0.10 -7.02
C ILE A 262 -13.93 -0.57 -6.44
N ALA A 263 -12.95 0.25 -6.08
CA ALA A 263 -11.71 -0.18 -5.43
C ALA A 263 -11.58 0.45 -4.05
N ALA A 264 -11.08 -0.30 -3.06
CA ALA A 264 -10.74 0.21 -1.73
C ALA A 264 -9.84 -0.76 -0.97
N GLY A 265 -9.25 -0.26 0.12
CA GLY A 265 -8.51 -1.11 1.05
C GLY A 265 -7.25 -0.50 1.64
N GLU A 266 -6.83 0.68 1.21
CA GLU A 266 -5.61 1.33 1.72
C GLU A 266 -5.68 1.66 3.21
N ASN A 267 -6.89 1.88 3.74
CA ASN A 267 -7.19 2.18 5.13
C ASN A 267 -7.56 0.94 5.97
N GLU A 268 -7.56 -0.26 5.37
CA GLU A 268 -8.05 -1.48 6.01
C GLU A 268 -6.93 -2.27 6.70
N TYR A 269 -7.24 -2.84 7.86
CA TYR A 269 -6.32 -3.63 8.66
C TYR A 269 -6.71 -5.11 8.65
N THR A 270 -5.78 -5.95 8.24
CA THR A 270 -5.93 -7.41 8.25
C THR A 270 -7.01 -7.95 7.30
N ARG A 271 -6.93 -9.25 7.02
CA ARG A 271 -7.92 -10.01 6.26
C ARG A 271 -9.37 -9.88 6.77
N PHE A 272 -9.54 -9.49 8.03
CA PHE A 272 -10.89 -9.39 8.61
C PHE A 272 -11.65 -8.19 8.05
N ASP A 273 -10.99 -7.04 7.89
CA ASP A 273 -11.62 -5.86 7.29
C ASP A 273 -11.86 -6.09 5.79
N PHE A 274 -10.94 -6.74 5.09
CA PHE A 274 -11.13 -7.16 3.69
C PHE A 274 -12.24 -8.20 3.52
N HIS A 275 -12.40 -9.10 4.47
CA HIS A 275 -13.52 -10.02 4.50
C HIS A 275 -14.85 -9.27 4.62
N GLU A 276 -14.93 -8.23 5.46
CA GLU A 276 -16.12 -7.38 5.57
C GLU A 276 -16.42 -6.63 4.26
N LEU A 277 -15.39 -6.08 3.59
CA LEU A 277 -15.56 -5.47 2.26
C LEU A 277 -16.19 -6.45 1.26
N ALA A 278 -15.68 -7.69 1.22
CA ALA A 278 -16.21 -8.73 0.36
C ALA A 278 -17.61 -9.18 0.74
N GLN A 279 -17.89 -9.39 2.04
CA GLN A 279 -19.22 -9.80 2.53
C GLN A 279 -20.31 -8.76 2.22
N HIS A 280 -19.98 -7.49 2.37
CA HIS A 280 -20.89 -6.40 2.00
C HIS A 280 -20.98 -6.19 0.48
N ARG A 281 -20.15 -6.88 -0.31
CA ARG A 281 -20.04 -6.63 -1.76
C ARG A 281 -19.74 -5.16 -2.05
N ALA A 282 -18.86 -4.58 -1.22
CA ALA A 282 -18.56 -3.16 -1.26
C ALA A 282 -17.61 -2.79 -2.41
N VAL A 283 -16.77 -3.75 -2.86
CA VAL A 283 -15.72 -3.51 -3.84
C VAL A 283 -15.63 -4.60 -4.91
N ASP A 284 -14.95 -4.30 -6.01
CA ASP A 284 -14.52 -5.20 -7.07
C ASP A 284 -13.03 -5.46 -7.03
N ILE A 285 -12.26 -4.56 -6.38
CA ILE A 285 -10.81 -4.58 -6.33
C ILE A 285 -10.35 -4.32 -4.90
N PHE A 286 -9.52 -5.21 -4.36
CA PHE A 286 -8.83 -5.00 -3.09
C PHE A 286 -7.54 -4.22 -3.27
N GLN A 287 -7.30 -3.22 -2.41
CA GLN A 287 -6.11 -2.37 -2.45
C GLN A 287 -5.39 -2.32 -1.08
N PRO A 288 -4.87 -3.47 -0.58
CA PRO A 288 -4.14 -3.46 0.68
C PRO A 288 -2.87 -2.62 0.59
N ASP A 289 -2.58 -1.81 1.62
CA ASP A 289 -1.28 -1.19 1.85
C ASP A 289 -0.42 -2.11 2.72
N LEU A 290 0.71 -2.58 2.22
CA LEU A 290 1.52 -3.58 2.92
C LEU A 290 2.21 -3.03 4.17
N ALA A 291 2.39 -1.71 4.26
CA ALA A 291 2.93 -1.06 5.46
C ALA A 291 1.87 -0.82 6.56
N ILE A 292 0.59 -1.14 6.27
CA ILE A 292 -0.57 -0.89 7.13
C ILE A 292 -1.34 -2.18 7.44
N CYS A 293 -1.60 -3.03 6.43
CA CYS A 293 -2.56 -4.14 6.55
C CYS A 293 -2.07 -5.34 7.36
N GLY A 294 -0.80 -5.41 7.75
CA GLY A 294 -0.20 -6.53 8.48
C GLY A 294 0.96 -7.20 7.75
N GLY A 295 1.58 -6.52 6.78
CA GLY A 295 2.76 -6.97 6.04
C GLY A 295 2.46 -7.99 4.95
N ILE A 296 3.50 -8.65 4.47
CA ILE A 296 3.42 -9.65 3.38
C ILE A 296 2.61 -10.86 3.80
N THR A 297 2.77 -11.34 5.03
CA THR A 297 2.01 -12.49 5.57
C THR A 297 0.51 -12.25 5.49
N GLU A 298 0.04 -11.10 5.92
CA GLU A 298 -1.39 -10.80 5.92
C GLU A 298 -1.89 -10.45 4.52
N ALA A 299 -1.09 -9.73 3.74
CA ALA A 299 -1.42 -9.40 2.35
C ALA A 299 -1.56 -10.66 1.47
N THR A 300 -0.79 -11.73 1.73
CA THR A 300 -0.96 -13.04 1.08
C THR A 300 -2.32 -13.67 1.42
N ARG A 301 -2.76 -13.56 2.68
CA ARG A 301 -4.10 -14.02 3.10
C ARG A 301 -5.22 -13.18 2.45
N ILE A 302 -5.00 -11.87 2.31
CA ILE A 302 -5.92 -10.97 1.60
C ILE A 302 -6.00 -11.32 0.12
N ALA A 303 -4.87 -11.63 -0.53
CA ALA A 303 -4.85 -12.09 -1.92
C ALA A 303 -5.64 -13.40 -2.11
N ALA A 304 -5.54 -14.35 -1.17
CA ALA A 304 -6.34 -15.57 -1.18
C ALA A 304 -7.85 -15.30 -0.99
N LEU A 305 -8.22 -14.28 -0.22
CA LEU A 305 -9.62 -13.83 -0.14
C LEU A 305 -10.08 -13.22 -1.46
N ALA A 306 -9.26 -12.42 -2.14
CA ALA A 306 -9.59 -11.87 -3.46
C ALA A 306 -9.90 -13.01 -4.44
N ASP A 307 -9.04 -14.02 -4.54
CA ASP A 307 -9.29 -15.21 -5.37
C ASP A 307 -10.59 -15.93 -4.97
N THR A 308 -10.84 -16.11 -3.67
CA THR A 308 -12.04 -16.79 -3.14
C THR A 308 -13.33 -16.07 -3.54
N TYR A 309 -13.34 -14.75 -3.46
CA TYR A 309 -14.51 -13.92 -3.77
C TYR A 309 -14.57 -13.48 -5.25
N GLN A 310 -13.62 -13.95 -6.09
CA GLN A 310 -13.49 -13.56 -7.50
C GLN A 310 -13.31 -12.04 -7.67
N LEU A 311 -12.58 -11.42 -6.75
CA LEU A 311 -12.18 -10.02 -6.80
C LEU A 311 -10.77 -9.90 -7.37
N ARG A 312 -10.42 -8.70 -7.84
CA ARG A 312 -9.07 -8.39 -8.31
C ARG A 312 -8.23 -7.78 -7.18
N LEU A 313 -6.92 -7.76 -7.36
CA LEU A 313 -5.95 -7.20 -6.41
C LEU A 313 -5.08 -6.14 -7.10
N ALA A 314 -5.03 -4.94 -6.53
CA ALA A 314 -4.16 -3.85 -6.97
C ALA A 314 -3.69 -3.06 -5.74
N PRO A 315 -2.66 -3.51 -5.00
CA PRO A 315 -2.25 -2.89 -3.74
C PRO A 315 -1.98 -1.40 -3.86
N HIS A 316 -2.34 -0.64 -2.81
CA HIS A 316 -1.93 0.73 -2.63
C HIS A 316 -0.44 0.78 -2.33
N LEU A 317 0.33 1.53 -3.13
CA LEU A 317 1.80 1.60 -3.03
C LEU A 317 2.32 3.05 -2.95
N TRP A 318 1.61 3.92 -2.25
CA TRP A 318 2.01 5.28 -1.96
C TRP A 318 2.88 5.34 -0.70
N GLY A 319 4.10 4.79 -0.78
CA GLY A 319 5.06 4.67 0.32
C GLY A 319 6.50 4.71 -0.14
N GLY A 320 7.41 4.20 0.69
CA GLY A 320 8.84 4.12 0.40
C GLY A 320 9.23 2.85 -0.39
N ALA A 321 10.52 2.70 -0.60
CA ALA A 321 11.10 1.64 -1.42
C ALA A 321 10.85 0.22 -0.90
N LEU A 322 10.81 0.03 0.43
CA LEU A 322 10.60 -1.29 1.03
C LEU A 322 9.15 -1.74 0.91
N MET A 323 8.20 -0.85 1.18
CA MET A 323 6.78 -1.12 0.97
C MET A 323 6.49 -1.40 -0.50
N PHE A 324 7.06 -0.60 -1.42
CA PHE A 324 6.92 -0.81 -2.86
C PHE A 324 7.47 -2.18 -3.29
N ALA A 325 8.68 -2.55 -2.83
CA ALA A 325 9.26 -3.87 -3.11
C ALA A 325 8.36 -5.00 -2.58
N ALA A 326 7.88 -4.89 -1.34
CA ALA A 326 7.00 -5.89 -0.73
C ALA A 326 5.72 -6.08 -1.57
N GLY A 327 5.08 -4.98 -1.99
CA GLY A 327 3.90 -5.02 -2.85
C GLY A 327 4.18 -5.63 -4.22
N LEU A 328 5.32 -5.29 -4.81
CA LEU A 328 5.73 -5.85 -6.09
C LEU A 328 5.96 -7.37 -6.00
N HIS A 329 6.65 -7.85 -4.95
CA HIS A 329 6.83 -9.29 -4.72
C HIS A 329 5.49 -10.02 -4.53
N LEU A 330 4.57 -9.44 -3.76
CA LEU A 330 3.22 -9.98 -3.60
C LEU A 330 2.50 -10.08 -4.93
N CYS A 331 2.46 -8.98 -5.69
CA CYS A 331 1.73 -8.92 -6.95
C CYS A 331 2.28 -9.89 -8.01
N ILE A 332 3.60 -10.07 -8.08
CA ILE A 332 4.21 -11.04 -9.00
C ILE A 332 3.79 -12.49 -8.65
N ALA A 333 3.56 -12.78 -7.36
CA ALA A 333 3.18 -14.12 -6.90
C ALA A 333 1.66 -14.36 -6.84
N ALA A 334 0.83 -13.31 -6.77
CA ALA A 334 -0.61 -13.42 -6.58
C ALA A 334 -1.39 -13.46 -7.91
N PRO A 335 -2.14 -14.54 -8.22
CA PRO A 335 -2.93 -14.63 -9.46
C PRO A 335 -3.99 -13.51 -9.62
N ALA A 336 -4.61 -13.06 -8.51
CA ALA A 336 -5.60 -11.99 -8.51
C ALA A 336 -5.02 -10.60 -8.86
N ALA A 337 -3.69 -10.42 -8.75
CA ALA A 337 -3.04 -9.15 -9.08
C ALA A 337 -3.05 -8.92 -10.60
N PHE A 338 -3.29 -7.67 -11.02
CA PHE A 338 -3.38 -7.38 -12.45
C PHE A 338 -2.67 -6.10 -12.89
N ILE A 339 -2.45 -5.17 -11.96
CA ILE A 339 -1.81 -3.89 -12.19
C ILE A 339 -1.14 -3.41 -10.91
N LEU A 340 -0.13 -2.57 -11.02
CA LEU A 340 0.64 -2.07 -9.89
C LEU A 340 0.61 -0.54 -9.85
N GLU A 341 0.42 0.04 -8.67
CA GLU A 341 0.52 1.48 -8.46
C GLU A 341 1.97 1.95 -8.60
N TYR A 342 2.20 3.00 -9.41
CA TYR A 342 3.48 3.67 -9.52
C TYR A 342 3.32 5.16 -9.21
N SER A 343 3.68 5.54 -7.99
CA SER A 343 3.58 6.93 -7.52
C SER A 343 4.49 7.85 -8.32
N LEU A 344 3.93 8.94 -8.85
CA LEU A 344 4.66 10.02 -9.52
C LEU A 344 4.85 11.26 -8.65
N GLY A 345 4.46 11.19 -7.37
CA GLY A 345 4.84 12.21 -6.39
C GLY A 345 6.36 12.33 -6.22
N ALA A 346 6.81 13.51 -5.80
CA ALA A 346 8.22 13.77 -5.50
C ALA A 346 8.62 13.11 -4.17
N ASN A 347 8.61 11.77 -4.15
CA ASN A 347 8.83 10.95 -2.96
C ASN A 347 10.28 10.44 -2.87
N PRO A 348 11.14 11.06 -2.03
CA PRO A 348 12.51 10.60 -1.86
C PRO A 348 12.61 9.24 -1.16
N LEU A 349 11.65 8.86 -0.30
CA LEU A 349 11.61 7.52 0.32
C LEU A 349 11.50 6.41 -0.72
N LEU A 350 10.82 6.66 -1.85
CA LEU A 350 10.72 5.71 -2.95
C LEU A 350 11.95 5.76 -3.87
N ARG A 351 12.55 6.95 -4.05
CA ARG A 351 13.55 7.19 -5.10
C ARG A 351 14.99 7.13 -4.60
N GLU A 352 15.23 7.50 -3.33
CA GLU A 352 16.58 7.74 -2.79
C GLU A 352 16.91 6.90 -1.56
N LEU A 353 15.90 6.40 -0.80
CA LEU A 353 16.13 5.52 0.35
C LEU A 353 16.84 4.24 -0.06
N ALA A 354 16.58 3.75 -1.25
CA ALA A 354 17.17 2.54 -1.79
C ALA A 354 18.13 2.86 -2.95
N GLN A 355 19.27 2.17 -2.97
CA GLN A 355 20.18 2.19 -4.12
C GLN A 355 19.63 1.38 -5.30
N THR A 356 18.64 0.53 -5.05
CA THR A 356 17.96 -0.29 -6.06
C THR A 356 16.92 0.56 -6.81
N ALA A 357 17.04 0.63 -8.12
CA ALA A 357 16.06 1.32 -8.95
C ALA A 357 14.92 0.38 -9.34
N PHE A 358 13.68 0.84 -9.17
CA PHE A 358 12.49 0.18 -9.73
C PHE A 358 12.23 0.73 -11.14
N THR A 359 12.73 0.02 -12.15
CA THR A 359 12.68 0.48 -13.54
C THR A 359 11.43 -0.02 -14.23
N LEU A 360 10.75 0.90 -14.92
CA LEU A 360 9.65 0.59 -15.83
C LEU A 360 10.22 0.30 -17.23
N GLU A 361 9.75 -0.78 -17.85
CA GLU A 361 9.99 -1.12 -19.24
C GLU A 361 8.64 -1.16 -19.97
N ASP A 362 8.41 -0.23 -20.88
CA ASP A 362 7.14 -0.08 -21.61
C ASP A 362 5.90 -0.07 -20.70
N GLY A 363 5.96 0.70 -19.60
CA GLY A 363 4.87 0.79 -18.62
C GLY A 363 4.66 -0.48 -17.78
N ARG A 364 5.61 -1.39 -17.77
CA ARG A 364 5.58 -2.63 -16.99
C ARG A 364 6.74 -2.70 -16.01
N ILE A 365 6.56 -3.47 -14.95
CA ILE A 365 7.57 -3.65 -13.92
C ILE A 365 7.66 -5.12 -13.51
N ALA A 366 8.89 -5.58 -13.26
CA ALA A 366 9.20 -6.91 -12.75
C ALA A 366 9.77 -6.81 -11.33
N ALA A 367 9.54 -7.82 -10.50
CA ALA A 367 10.18 -7.89 -9.18
C ALA A 367 11.68 -8.20 -9.31
N PRO A 368 12.50 -7.67 -8.39
CA PRO A 368 13.92 -8.03 -8.31
C PRO A 368 14.13 -9.54 -8.17
N ASP A 369 15.21 -10.03 -8.79
CA ASP A 369 15.64 -11.42 -8.63
C ASP A 369 16.69 -11.61 -7.51
N ALA A 370 17.15 -10.51 -6.91
CA ALA A 370 18.08 -10.55 -5.79
C ALA A 370 17.40 -11.10 -4.51
N PRO A 371 18.17 -11.73 -3.60
CA PRO A 371 17.65 -12.29 -2.36
C PRO A 371 16.89 -11.28 -1.49
N GLY A 372 15.90 -11.78 -0.74
CA GLY A 372 15.05 -10.93 0.09
C GLY A 372 14.11 -10.06 -0.75
N LEU A 373 13.94 -8.82 -0.34
CA LEU A 373 13.23 -7.79 -1.11
C LEU A 373 14.03 -7.28 -2.33
N GLY A 374 15.31 -7.64 -2.44
CA GLY A 374 16.20 -7.16 -3.48
C GLY A 374 16.51 -5.65 -3.36
N VAL A 375 16.39 -5.09 -2.16
CA VAL A 375 16.56 -3.66 -1.89
C VAL A 375 17.80 -3.44 -1.01
N THR A 376 18.69 -2.56 -1.45
CA THR A 376 19.84 -2.11 -0.65
C THR A 376 19.58 -0.72 -0.11
N ILE A 377 19.56 -0.57 1.20
CA ILE A 377 19.27 0.71 1.88
C ILE A 377 20.49 1.63 1.85
N ASP A 378 20.25 2.90 1.51
CA ASP A 378 21.24 3.96 1.65
C ASP A 378 21.31 4.44 3.10
N GLN A 379 22.37 4.06 3.81
CA GLN A 379 22.55 4.41 5.23
C GLN A 379 22.74 5.93 5.42
N GLY A 380 23.35 6.61 4.46
CA GLY A 380 23.53 8.07 4.52
C GLY A 380 22.18 8.81 4.41
N PHE A 381 21.24 8.25 3.64
CA PHE A 381 19.86 8.75 3.58
C PHE A 381 19.17 8.56 4.95
N VAL A 382 19.27 7.36 5.52
CA VAL A 382 18.67 7.04 6.83
C VAL A 382 19.20 7.97 7.91
N GLU A 383 20.53 8.15 8.00
CA GLU A 383 21.14 9.05 8.99
C GLU A 383 20.71 10.50 8.83
N ARG A 384 20.54 10.97 7.59
CA ARG A 384 20.13 12.35 7.29
C ARG A 384 18.70 12.67 7.70
N TYR A 385 17.79 11.71 7.57
CA TYR A 385 16.34 11.92 7.69
C TYR A 385 15.70 11.22 8.89
N THR A 386 16.49 10.57 9.75
CA THR A 386 15.99 10.08 11.04
C THR A 386 15.64 11.28 11.93
N ALA A 387 14.38 11.36 12.41
CA ALA A 387 13.84 12.44 13.22
C ALA A 387 13.70 12.06 14.71
#